data_e61aaa5ec3f28c6be522bd1053bb8a76
#
_entry.id   e61aaa5ec3f28c6be522bd1053bb8a76
#
_cell.length_a   1.000
_cell.length_b   1.000
_cell.length_c   1.000
_cell.angle_alpha   90.00
_cell.angle_beta   90.00
_cell.angle_gamma   90.00
#
_symmetry.space_group_name_H-M   'P 1'
#
loop_
_entity.id
_entity.type
_entity.pdbx_description
1 polymer ?
#
loop_
_entity_poly.entity_id
_entity_poly.type
_entity_poly.pdbx_seq_one_letter_code
_entity_poly.pdbx_strand_id
1 'polypeptide(L)'
;MDKFKLENLGGGITAVISKEHGFGTDALLLADFAAVRENNRCCDMGSGCGIIPLLWLKKNMNRPVAAVEISEQGCEQMKKAAEVNSLGGRLEIFNEDLRRVREFLPAGEFDVVTMNPPYK
;
A
#
# COMPACT_ATOMS: atom_id res chain seq x y z
N MET A 1 14.57 -11.11 17.72
CA MET A 1 14.23 -11.84 16.49
C MET A 1 13.35 -11.00 15.59
N ASP A 2 13.80 -10.79 14.38
CA ASP A 2 13.02 -10.00 13.44
C ASP A 2 11.91 -10.83 12.85
N LYS A 3 10.68 -10.41 13.06
CA LYS A 3 9.53 -11.06 12.44
C LYS A 3 9.26 -10.52 11.04
N PHE A 4 9.99 -9.48 10.63
CA PHE A 4 9.84 -8.84 9.32
C PHE A 4 11.02 -9.17 8.43
N LYS A 5 10.74 -9.38 7.14
CA LYS A 5 11.76 -9.59 6.11
C LYS A 5 11.65 -8.52 5.06
N LEU A 6 12.78 -8.19 4.45
CA LEU A 6 12.80 -7.24 3.34
C LEU A 6 12.74 -8.02 2.03
N GLU A 7 11.86 -7.57 1.13
CA GLU A 7 11.69 -8.20 -0.18
C GLU A 7 11.89 -7.17 -1.26
N ASN A 8 12.91 -7.33 -2.08
CA ASN A 8 13.19 -6.41 -3.17
C ASN A 8 12.19 -6.64 -4.30
N LEU A 9 11.47 -5.59 -4.68
CA LEU A 9 10.45 -5.65 -5.73
C LEU A 9 10.99 -5.23 -7.10
N GLY A 10 12.28 -4.92 -7.20
CA GLY A 10 12.87 -4.34 -8.39
C GLY A 10 12.66 -2.83 -8.45
N GLY A 11 13.32 -2.16 -9.40
CA GLY A 11 13.16 -0.72 -9.56
C GLY A 11 13.53 0.12 -8.35
N GLY A 12 14.29 -0.44 -7.43
CA GLY A 12 14.74 0.28 -6.25
C GLY A 12 13.72 0.37 -5.13
N ILE A 13 12.64 -0.42 -5.18
CA ILE A 13 11.62 -0.43 -4.12
C ILE A 13 11.66 -1.75 -3.36
N THR A 14 11.52 -1.69 -2.04
CA THR A 14 11.59 -2.85 -1.15
C THR A 14 10.34 -2.92 -0.29
N ALA A 15 9.72 -4.08 -0.21
CA ALA A 15 8.60 -4.32 0.69
C ALA A 15 9.09 -4.89 2.01
N VAL A 16 8.34 -4.68 3.08
CA VAL A 16 8.59 -5.30 4.39
C VAL A 16 7.48 -6.31 4.62
N ILE A 17 7.82 -7.58 4.61
CA ILE A 17 6.85 -8.67 4.68
C ILE A 17 6.96 -9.42 6.00
N SER A 18 5.90 -10.13 6.33
CA SER A 18 5.86 -11.00 7.49
C SER A 18 5.05 -12.24 7.14
N LYS A 19 5.01 -13.18 8.07
CA LYS A 19 4.21 -14.39 7.90
C LYS A 19 2.73 -14.07 7.72
N GLU A 20 2.23 -13.07 8.46
CA GLU A 20 0.83 -12.66 8.42
C GLU A 20 0.51 -11.74 7.24
N HIS A 21 1.47 -10.91 6.85
CA HIS A 21 1.28 -9.92 5.78
C HIS A 21 2.41 -9.99 4.76
N GLY A 22 2.20 -10.85 3.79
CA GLY A 22 3.05 -10.92 2.60
C GLY A 22 2.20 -10.54 1.40
N PHE A 23 2.56 -11.05 0.24
CA PHE A 23 1.81 -10.79 -0.98
C PHE A 23 1.94 -11.95 -1.95
N GLY A 24 0.98 -12.06 -2.84
CA GLY A 24 0.98 -13.06 -3.90
C GLY A 24 0.88 -12.43 -5.27
N THR A 25 0.83 -13.28 -6.27
CA THR A 25 0.74 -12.85 -7.67
C THR A 25 -0.49 -11.97 -7.92
N ASP A 26 -1.59 -12.23 -7.23
CA ASP A 26 -2.83 -11.47 -7.40
C ASP A 26 -2.61 -9.97 -7.15
N ALA A 27 -1.87 -9.64 -6.10
CA ALA A 27 -1.60 -8.24 -5.78
C ALA A 27 -0.75 -7.58 -6.86
N LEU A 28 0.24 -8.31 -7.37
CA LEU A 28 1.10 -7.80 -8.44
C LEU A 28 0.30 -7.52 -9.70
N LEU A 29 -0.59 -8.44 -10.06
CA LEU A 29 -1.45 -8.28 -11.23
C LEU A 29 -2.43 -7.12 -11.06
N LEU A 30 -3.01 -6.99 -9.87
CA LEU A 30 -3.96 -5.91 -9.61
C LEU A 30 -3.28 -4.54 -9.69
N ALA A 31 -2.09 -4.41 -9.11
CA ALA A 31 -1.35 -3.15 -9.16
C ALA A 31 -1.05 -2.75 -10.60
N ASP A 32 -0.67 -3.72 -11.43
CA ASP A 32 -0.38 -3.47 -12.84
C ASP A 32 -1.66 -3.16 -13.62
N PHE A 33 -2.71 -3.92 -13.39
CA PHE A 33 -3.98 -3.76 -14.08
C PHE A 33 -4.61 -2.40 -13.82
N ALA A 34 -4.42 -1.86 -12.61
CA ALA A 34 -4.97 -0.55 -12.25
C ALA A 34 -4.39 0.58 -13.09
N ALA A 35 -3.20 0.37 -13.66
CA ALA A 35 -2.59 1.28 -14.62
C ALA A 35 -2.56 2.75 -14.15
N VAL A 36 -2.15 2.96 -12.89
CA VAL A 36 -2.15 4.30 -12.31
C VAL A 36 -1.17 5.22 -13.05
N ARG A 37 -1.52 6.49 -13.13
CA ARG A 37 -0.70 7.51 -13.76
C ARG A 37 -0.18 8.48 -12.70
N GLU A 38 0.89 9.20 -13.02
CA GLU A 38 1.62 10.03 -12.07
C GLU A 38 0.78 11.10 -11.38
N ASN A 39 -0.29 11.59 -12.03
CA ASN A 39 -1.16 12.63 -11.45
C ASN A 39 -2.42 12.06 -10.79
N ASN A 40 -2.58 10.74 -10.77
CA ASN A 40 -3.74 10.12 -10.16
C ASN A 40 -3.67 10.20 -8.64
N ARG A 41 -4.83 10.39 -8.02
CA ARG A 41 -4.99 10.18 -6.59
C ARG A 41 -5.43 8.74 -6.40
N CYS A 42 -4.62 7.97 -5.68
CA CYS A 42 -4.82 6.53 -5.57
C CYS A 42 -4.99 6.11 -4.12
N CYS A 43 -5.87 5.14 -3.90
CA CYS A 43 -6.09 4.56 -2.58
C CYS A 43 -6.18 3.05 -2.71
N ASP A 44 -5.47 2.33 -1.85
CA ASP A 44 -5.57 0.88 -1.77
C ASP A 44 -6.17 0.52 -0.42
N MET A 45 -7.27 -0.24 -0.44
CA MET A 45 -7.99 -0.65 0.76
C MET A 45 -7.64 -2.07 1.13
N GLY A 46 -7.33 -2.28 2.42
CA GLY A 46 -6.87 -3.58 2.90
C GLY A 46 -5.44 -3.85 2.44
N SER A 47 -4.57 -2.87 2.62
CA SER A 47 -3.24 -2.89 2.02
C SER A 47 -2.27 -3.93 2.56
N GLY A 48 -2.50 -4.46 3.77
CA GLY A 48 -1.58 -5.40 4.39
C GLY A 48 -0.19 -4.79 4.56
N CYS A 49 0.81 -5.37 3.94
CA CYS A 49 2.17 -4.82 3.98
C CYS A 49 2.39 -3.67 3.00
N GLY A 50 1.36 -3.28 2.24
CA GLY A 50 1.45 -2.16 1.32
C GLY A 50 2.01 -2.48 -0.04
N ILE A 51 1.93 -3.74 -0.46
CA ILE A 51 2.52 -4.14 -1.74
C ILE A 51 1.98 -3.33 -2.92
N ILE A 52 0.67 -3.11 -2.99
CA ILE A 52 0.08 -2.37 -4.10
C ILE A 52 0.51 -0.90 -4.08
N PRO A 53 0.39 -0.17 -2.97
CA PRO A 53 0.91 1.20 -2.90
C PRO A 53 2.38 1.31 -3.25
N LEU A 54 3.21 0.37 -2.77
CA LEU A 54 4.64 0.39 -3.05
C LEU A 54 4.93 0.23 -4.54
N LEU A 55 4.21 -0.68 -5.20
CA LEU A 55 4.38 -0.88 -6.64
C LEU A 55 3.97 0.36 -7.43
N TRP A 56 2.94 1.06 -6.99
CA TRP A 56 2.56 2.33 -7.60
C TRP A 56 3.64 3.38 -7.37
N LEU A 57 4.20 3.43 -6.16
CA LEU A 57 5.23 4.42 -5.82
C LEU A 57 6.59 4.16 -6.48
N LYS A 58 6.78 3.00 -7.11
CA LYS A 58 7.92 2.78 -7.99
C LYS A 58 7.88 3.76 -9.16
N LYS A 59 6.68 4.15 -9.56
CA LYS A 59 6.50 5.18 -10.57
C LYS A 59 6.69 6.53 -9.89
N ASN A 60 7.03 7.53 -10.67
CA ASN A 60 7.26 8.86 -10.11
C ASN A 60 5.92 9.57 -9.93
N MET A 61 5.19 9.18 -8.88
CA MET A 61 3.87 9.72 -8.58
C MET A 61 3.97 11.15 -8.06
N ASN A 62 3.12 12.03 -8.56
CA ASN A 62 3.08 13.44 -8.14
C ASN A 62 2.21 13.67 -6.90
N ARG A 63 1.41 12.68 -6.54
CA ARG A 63 0.50 12.78 -5.39
C ARG A 63 0.75 11.64 -4.43
N PRO A 64 0.51 11.85 -3.13
CA PRO A 64 0.63 10.75 -2.16
C PRO A 64 -0.36 9.63 -2.50
N VAL A 65 0.03 8.42 -2.15
CA VAL A 65 -0.82 7.23 -2.28
C VAL A 65 -1.36 6.89 -0.90
N ALA A 66 -2.68 6.72 -0.80
CA ALA A 66 -3.32 6.37 0.46
C ALA A 66 -3.43 4.85 0.59
N ALA A 67 -3.13 4.35 1.77
CA ALA A 67 -3.23 2.93 2.09
C ALA A 67 -4.04 2.78 3.37
N VAL A 68 -5.12 1.98 3.31
CA VAL A 68 -5.98 1.73 4.46
C VAL A 68 -5.78 0.30 4.92
N GLU A 69 -5.47 0.12 6.20
CA GLU A 69 -5.25 -1.21 6.75
C GLU A 69 -5.69 -1.26 8.21
N ILE A 70 -6.52 -2.25 8.56
CA ILE A 70 -7.03 -2.40 9.91
C ILE A 70 -6.00 -3.02 10.87
N SER A 71 -5.06 -3.82 10.36
CA SER A 71 -4.04 -4.48 11.16
C SER A 71 -2.95 -3.49 11.56
N GLU A 72 -2.68 -3.39 12.86
CA GLU A 72 -1.57 -2.57 13.35
C GLU A 72 -0.25 -3.08 12.82
N GLN A 73 -0.08 -4.40 12.75
CA GLN A 73 1.14 -4.99 12.23
C GLN A 73 1.35 -4.65 10.76
N GLY A 74 0.28 -4.73 9.94
CA GLY A 74 0.36 -4.34 8.54
C GLY A 74 0.79 -2.88 8.39
N CYS A 75 0.23 -2.00 9.22
CA CYS A 75 0.60 -0.59 9.20
C CYS A 75 2.05 -0.37 9.64
N GLU A 76 2.53 -1.12 10.63
CA GLU A 76 3.94 -1.05 11.03
C GLU A 76 4.86 -1.45 9.87
N GLN A 77 4.48 -2.50 9.13
CA GLN A 77 5.25 -2.93 7.98
C GLN A 77 5.30 -1.85 6.90
N MET A 78 4.18 -1.19 6.65
CA MET A 78 4.14 -0.09 5.69
C MET A 78 4.97 1.10 6.15
N LYS A 79 4.93 1.44 7.44
CA LYS A 79 5.75 2.52 7.98
C LYS A 79 7.23 2.21 7.82
N LYS A 80 7.61 0.97 8.09
CA LYS A 80 9.00 0.56 7.92
C LYS A 80 9.40 0.59 6.45
N ALA A 81 8.51 0.17 5.56
CA ALA A 81 8.77 0.24 4.13
C ALA A 81 8.94 1.69 3.67
N ALA A 82 8.14 2.61 4.20
CA ALA A 82 8.29 4.03 3.88
C ALA A 82 9.67 4.55 4.30
N GLU A 83 10.16 4.12 5.46
CA GLU A 83 11.51 4.49 5.92
C GLU A 83 12.59 3.89 5.03
N VAL A 84 12.51 2.58 4.77
CA VAL A 84 13.51 1.86 3.97
C VAL A 84 13.62 2.45 2.57
N ASN A 85 12.49 2.86 2.01
CA ASN A 85 12.44 3.40 0.64
C ASN A 85 12.51 4.93 0.59
N SER A 86 12.68 5.59 1.72
CA SER A 86 12.77 7.05 1.82
C SER A 86 11.56 7.74 1.17
N LEU A 87 10.37 7.22 1.43
CA LEU A 87 9.14 7.73 0.79
C LEU A 87 8.60 9.01 1.45
N GLY A 88 8.93 9.23 2.71
CA GLY A 88 8.41 10.38 3.45
C GLY A 88 6.88 10.36 3.50
N GLY A 89 6.25 11.47 3.19
CA GLY A 89 4.80 11.58 3.16
C GLY A 89 4.12 11.07 1.89
N ARG A 90 4.87 10.45 0.99
CA ARG A 90 4.30 9.96 -0.26
C ARG A 90 3.43 8.74 -0.07
N LEU A 91 3.57 8.02 1.04
CA LEU A 91 2.69 6.93 1.44
C LEU A 91 1.90 7.38 2.67
N GLU A 92 0.61 7.60 2.49
CA GLU A 92 -0.28 7.97 3.60
C GLU A 92 -0.94 6.72 4.14
N ILE A 93 -0.64 6.40 5.39
CA ILE A 93 -1.09 5.15 6.02
C ILE A 93 -2.22 5.46 6.99
N PHE A 94 -3.36 4.79 6.78
CA PHE A 94 -4.53 4.91 7.64
C PHE A 94 -4.79 3.57 8.33
N ASN A 95 -4.53 3.51 9.63
CA ASN A 95 -4.82 2.32 10.43
C ASN A 95 -6.28 2.37 10.86
N GLU A 96 -7.16 2.06 9.93
CA GLU A 96 -8.60 2.21 10.10
C GLU A 96 -9.36 1.04 9.49
N ASP A 97 -10.59 0.88 9.95
CA ASP A 97 -11.51 -0.09 9.36
C ASP A 97 -12.08 0.54 8.07
N LEU A 98 -11.93 -0.13 6.95
CA LEU A 98 -12.39 0.39 5.67
C LEU A 98 -13.90 0.63 5.63
N ARG A 99 -14.66 -0.01 6.52
CA ARG A 99 -16.11 0.24 6.63
C ARG A 99 -16.41 1.65 7.12
N ARG A 100 -15.42 2.30 7.72
CA ARG A 100 -15.53 3.66 8.23
C ARG A 100 -14.79 4.67 7.37
N VAL A 101 -14.51 4.29 6.12
CA VAL A 101 -13.63 5.08 5.24
C VAL A 101 -14.11 6.53 5.08
N ARG A 102 -15.40 6.76 5.06
CA ARG A 102 -15.95 8.12 4.89
C ARG A 102 -15.64 9.04 6.06
N GLU A 103 -15.24 8.50 7.19
CA GLU A 103 -14.91 9.31 8.37
C GLU A 103 -13.54 9.93 8.28
N PHE A 104 -12.66 9.38 7.44
CA PHE A 104 -11.29 9.87 7.32
C PHE A 104 -10.82 10.16 5.90
N LEU A 105 -11.53 9.68 4.89
CA LEU A 105 -11.21 9.98 3.49
C LEU A 105 -12.42 10.54 2.78
N PRO A 106 -12.29 11.70 2.13
CA PRO A 106 -13.43 12.30 1.40
C PRO A 106 -13.85 11.44 0.23
N ALA A 107 -15.17 11.35 0.02
CA ALA A 107 -15.71 10.64 -1.13
C ALA A 107 -15.40 11.39 -2.41
N GLY A 108 -15.13 10.65 -3.49
CA GLY A 108 -14.95 11.22 -4.82
C GLY A 108 -13.62 11.91 -5.07
N GLU A 109 -12.66 11.81 -4.15
CA GLU A 109 -11.36 12.44 -4.34
C GLU A 109 -10.31 11.54 -4.98
N PHE A 110 -10.60 10.27 -5.16
CA PHE A 110 -9.64 9.33 -5.71
C PHE A 110 -9.98 8.96 -7.15
N ASP A 111 -8.95 8.95 -7.99
CA ASP A 111 -9.08 8.52 -9.38
C ASP A 111 -9.06 7.00 -9.49
N VAL A 112 -8.29 6.36 -8.62
CA VAL A 112 -8.14 4.90 -8.61
C VAL A 112 -8.26 4.40 -7.18
N VAL A 113 -9.13 3.42 -6.99
CA VAL A 113 -9.29 2.74 -5.70
C VAL A 113 -9.21 1.25 -5.96
N THR A 114 -8.34 0.56 -5.23
CA THR A 114 -8.22 -0.88 -5.33
C THR A 114 -8.57 -1.54 -4.01
N MET A 115 -8.92 -2.81 -4.08
CA MET A 115 -9.14 -3.64 -2.93
C MET A 115 -8.75 -5.07 -3.31
N ASN A 116 -7.81 -5.63 -2.56
CA ASN A 116 -7.39 -7.01 -2.74
C ASN A 116 -7.69 -7.76 -1.44
N PRO A 117 -8.94 -8.22 -1.27
CA PRO A 117 -9.35 -8.82 0.00
C PRO A 117 -8.58 -10.11 0.29
N PRO A 118 -8.36 -10.44 1.57
CA PRO A 118 -7.67 -11.67 1.91
C PRO A 118 -8.54 -12.88 1.53
N TYR A 119 -7.88 -13.93 1.08
CA TYR A 119 -8.53 -15.20 0.78
C TYR A 119 -8.43 -16.11 1.99
N LYS A 120 -9.44 -16.89 2.19
CA LYS A 120 -9.47 -17.88 3.27
C LYS A 120 -9.50 -19.29 2.74
#